data_fa61a84da588753fba38160006914413
#
_entry.id   fa61a84da588753fba38160006914413
#
_cell.length_a   1.000
_cell.length_b   1.000
_cell.length_c   1.000
_cell.angle_alpha   90.00
_cell.angle_beta   90.00
_cell.angle_gamma   90.00
#
_symmetry.space_group_name_H-M   'P 1'
#
loop_
_entity.id
_entity.type
_entity.pdbx_description
1 polymer ?
#
loop_
_entity_poly.entity_id
_entity_poly.type
_entity_poly.pdbx_seq_one_letter_code
_entity_poly.pdbx_strand_id
1 'polypeptide(L)'
;MIELSREVVARWPWRLPRYGGPDGLARVSGGALRRLLHLGDEAVVVTVRQPARDRALLHAVAPSREAVEHGIERMRFALGLDDDLRPFYERFRFDPLIGPAVRRDPLRRVRRRPEPFEALTWAITEQLIEFDRAAAIQRRLIARLGRRCARTGLRDAPGPAALAGAAPALLQSCDLAGARAITLIRVSREIAAARVELPAPAAAGRRGDAGLEAVWRRLRAVPGIGQWTMEMLALHGHGRLDVVPAGDLGFLKLVGRLRTGNPYDRATPEEAHEFFERFHPWAGQAGAYLLSPGGLARRMVAAA
;
A
#
# COMPACT_ATOMS: atom_id res chain seq x y z
N MET A 1 -3.79 -25.07 -17.33
CA MET A 1 -4.19 -23.75 -16.80
C MET A 1 -5.52 -23.91 -16.12
N ILE A 2 -5.63 -23.47 -14.89
CA ILE A 2 -6.86 -23.46 -14.08
C ILE A 2 -7.43 -22.03 -14.11
N GLU A 3 -8.72 -21.93 -14.23
CA GLU A 3 -9.47 -20.69 -14.18
C GLU A 3 -10.48 -20.76 -13.04
N LEU A 4 -10.58 -19.67 -12.26
CA LEU A 4 -11.56 -19.54 -11.20
C LEU A 4 -12.17 -18.14 -11.22
N SER A 5 -13.48 -18.07 -11.13
CA SER A 5 -14.21 -16.84 -10.92
C SER A 5 -14.84 -16.84 -9.53
N ARG A 6 -14.69 -15.74 -8.80
CA ARG A 6 -15.31 -15.55 -7.49
C ARG A 6 -16.01 -14.21 -7.45
N GLU A 7 -17.29 -14.22 -7.17
CA GLU A 7 -18.03 -13.02 -6.82
C GLU A 7 -17.86 -12.73 -5.32
N VAL A 8 -17.51 -11.51 -4.99
CA VAL A 8 -17.35 -11.02 -3.62
C VAL A 8 -18.31 -9.88 -3.38
N VAL A 9 -19.12 -9.99 -2.34
CA VAL A 9 -19.93 -8.88 -1.83
C VAL A 9 -19.05 -8.07 -0.88
N ALA A 10 -18.76 -6.82 -1.24
CA ALA A 10 -17.96 -5.93 -0.43
C ALA A 10 -18.76 -5.49 0.80
N ARG A 11 -18.12 -5.47 1.97
CA ARG A 11 -18.76 -5.07 3.24
C ARG A 11 -19.17 -3.59 3.30
N TRP A 12 -18.53 -2.77 2.48
CA TRP A 12 -18.85 -1.37 2.23
C TRP A 12 -18.82 -1.10 0.73
N PRO A 13 -19.71 -0.29 0.14
CA PRO A 13 -19.67 0.02 -1.27
C PRO A 13 -18.27 0.46 -1.71
N TRP A 14 -17.85 0.06 -2.90
CA TRP A 14 -16.51 0.30 -3.39
C TRP A 14 -16.53 0.86 -4.81
N ARG A 15 -15.38 1.24 -5.31
CA ARG A 15 -15.22 1.72 -6.67
C ARG A 15 -14.00 1.08 -7.30
N LEU A 16 -14.20 0.46 -8.47
CA LEU A 16 -13.08 0.00 -9.27
C LEU A 16 -12.19 1.19 -9.65
N PRO A 17 -10.86 1.11 -9.47
CA PRO A 17 -9.95 2.17 -9.90
C PRO A 17 -10.15 2.51 -11.38
N ARG A 18 -10.23 3.80 -11.70
CA ARG A 18 -10.38 4.27 -13.08
C ARG A 18 -9.08 4.20 -13.88
N TYR A 19 -7.96 4.25 -13.20
CA TYR A 19 -6.61 4.25 -13.78
C TYR A 19 -5.78 3.15 -13.15
N GLY A 20 -4.77 2.70 -13.88
CA GLY A 20 -3.77 1.77 -13.37
C GLY A 20 -2.96 2.36 -12.22
N GLY A 21 -2.17 1.52 -11.56
CA GLY A 21 -1.24 1.96 -10.52
C GLY A 21 -0.14 2.88 -11.08
N PRO A 22 0.44 3.75 -10.23
CA PRO A 22 1.50 4.68 -10.64
C PRO A 22 2.79 3.97 -11.09
N ASP A 23 2.94 2.70 -10.72
CA ASP A 23 4.04 1.81 -11.07
C ASP A 23 3.82 1.02 -12.37
N GLY A 24 2.61 1.06 -12.92
CA GLY A 24 2.24 0.33 -14.14
C GLY A 24 1.95 -1.16 -13.93
N LEU A 25 1.93 -1.65 -12.69
CA LEU A 25 1.64 -3.06 -12.36
C LEU A 25 0.15 -3.39 -12.58
N ALA A 26 -0.75 -2.54 -12.13
CA ALA A 26 -2.18 -2.66 -12.39
C ALA A 26 -2.54 -1.94 -13.69
N ARG A 27 -3.24 -2.62 -14.60
CA ARG A 27 -3.76 -2.03 -15.85
C ARG A 27 -5.26 -2.00 -15.82
N VAL A 28 -5.83 -0.86 -16.19
CA VAL A 28 -7.28 -0.68 -16.29
C VAL A 28 -7.65 -0.44 -17.75
N SER A 29 -8.50 -1.29 -18.30
CA SER A 29 -9.02 -1.18 -19.67
C SER A 29 -10.36 -1.92 -19.79
N GLY A 30 -11.28 -1.40 -20.60
CA GLY A 30 -12.58 -2.05 -20.84
C GLY A 30 -13.37 -2.33 -19.56
N GLY A 31 -13.36 -1.42 -18.58
CA GLY A 31 -14.05 -1.60 -17.30
C GLY A 31 -13.50 -2.72 -16.42
N ALA A 32 -12.27 -3.18 -16.66
CA ALA A 32 -11.61 -4.20 -15.88
C ALA A 32 -10.22 -3.74 -15.42
N LEU A 33 -9.87 -4.11 -14.19
CA LEU A 33 -8.52 -4.00 -13.66
C LEU A 33 -7.83 -5.36 -13.82
N ARG A 34 -6.61 -5.36 -14.36
CA ARG A 34 -5.78 -6.56 -14.52
C ARG A 34 -4.48 -6.41 -13.76
N ARG A 35 -4.08 -7.48 -13.08
CA ARG A 35 -2.84 -7.57 -12.33
C ARG A 35 -2.19 -8.93 -12.55
N LEU A 36 -0.86 -8.96 -12.73
CA LEU A 36 -0.05 -10.16 -12.64
C LEU A 36 0.50 -10.27 -11.23
N LEU A 37 0.38 -11.43 -10.62
CA LEU A 37 1.00 -11.82 -9.36
C LEU A 37 1.72 -13.14 -9.55
N HIS A 38 2.51 -13.56 -8.57
CA HIS A 38 3.14 -14.87 -8.55
C HIS A 38 2.99 -15.53 -7.18
N LEU A 39 2.74 -16.83 -7.18
CA LEU A 39 2.93 -17.72 -6.04
C LEU A 39 4.14 -18.62 -6.37
N GLY A 40 5.25 -18.45 -5.66
CA GLY A 40 6.51 -19.06 -6.09
C GLY A 40 6.87 -18.67 -7.52
N ASP A 41 7.00 -19.64 -8.42
CA ASP A 41 7.26 -19.41 -9.84
C ASP A 41 6.00 -19.39 -10.71
N GLU A 42 4.84 -19.69 -10.13
CA GLU A 42 3.58 -19.72 -10.85
C GLU A 42 3.00 -18.31 -11.04
N ALA A 43 2.84 -17.93 -12.30
CA ALA A 43 2.22 -16.67 -12.68
C ALA A 43 0.70 -16.77 -12.59
N VAL A 44 0.06 -15.85 -11.88
CA VAL A 44 -1.39 -15.71 -11.82
C VAL A 44 -1.83 -14.36 -12.36
N VAL A 45 -2.71 -14.37 -13.35
CA VAL A 45 -3.32 -13.17 -13.91
C VAL A 45 -4.71 -13.01 -13.31
N VAL A 46 -4.92 -11.94 -12.56
CA VAL A 46 -6.21 -11.62 -11.96
C VAL A 46 -6.86 -10.47 -12.72
N THR A 47 -8.11 -10.68 -13.12
CA THR A 47 -8.99 -9.66 -13.71
C THR A 47 -10.12 -9.35 -12.76
N VAL A 48 -10.31 -8.08 -12.43
CA VAL A 48 -11.37 -7.62 -11.53
C VAL A 48 -12.34 -6.73 -12.28
N ARG A 49 -13.62 -7.00 -12.13
CA ARG A 49 -14.74 -6.18 -12.65
C ARG A 49 -15.67 -5.77 -11.52
N GLN A 50 -16.41 -4.73 -11.73
CA GLN A 50 -17.42 -4.25 -10.77
C GLN A 50 -18.82 -4.33 -11.42
N PRO A 51 -19.55 -5.45 -11.25
CA PRO A 51 -20.89 -5.60 -11.81
C PRO A 51 -21.95 -4.75 -11.07
N ALA A 52 -21.75 -4.46 -9.76
CA ALA A 52 -22.60 -3.60 -8.96
C ALA A 52 -21.79 -2.82 -7.91
N ARG A 53 -22.41 -1.83 -7.24
CA ARG A 53 -21.72 -0.93 -6.29
C ARG A 53 -21.11 -1.68 -5.08
N ASP A 54 -21.68 -2.81 -4.73
CA ASP A 54 -21.27 -3.66 -3.61
C ASP A 54 -20.65 -4.99 -4.08
N ARG A 55 -20.49 -5.24 -5.38
CA ARG A 55 -20.01 -6.50 -5.92
C ARG A 55 -18.74 -6.36 -6.71
N ALA A 56 -17.84 -7.30 -6.50
CA ALA A 56 -16.62 -7.47 -7.27
C ALA A 56 -16.60 -8.89 -7.87
N LEU A 57 -16.36 -8.99 -9.16
CA LEU A 57 -16.09 -10.25 -9.83
C LEU A 57 -14.58 -10.36 -10.06
N LEU A 58 -13.95 -11.29 -9.36
CA LEU A 58 -12.53 -11.60 -9.52
C LEU A 58 -12.40 -12.88 -10.35
N HIS A 59 -11.70 -12.79 -11.47
CA HIS A 59 -11.38 -13.92 -12.34
C HIS A 59 -9.87 -14.08 -12.38
N ALA A 60 -9.36 -15.26 -12.04
CA ALA A 60 -7.95 -15.57 -12.00
C ALA A 60 -7.61 -16.78 -12.86
N VAL A 61 -6.44 -16.74 -13.49
CA VAL A 61 -5.91 -17.79 -14.35
C VAL A 61 -4.46 -18.08 -13.97
N ALA A 62 -4.17 -19.34 -13.61
CA ALA A 62 -2.84 -19.80 -13.20
C ALA A 62 -2.61 -21.30 -13.52
N PRO A 63 -1.38 -21.83 -13.38
CA PRO A 63 -1.09 -23.25 -13.55
C PRO A 63 -1.78 -24.14 -12.50
N SER A 64 -1.84 -23.71 -11.23
CA SER A 64 -2.41 -24.46 -10.12
C SER A 64 -3.64 -23.79 -9.52
N ARG A 65 -4.43 -24.57 -8.77
CA ARG A 65 -5.57 -24.07 -8.00
C ARG A 65 -5.11 -23.16 -6.86
N GLU A 66 -4.01 -23.51 -6.21
CA GLU A 66 -3.44 -22.71 -5.11
C GLU A 66 -3.05 -21.30 -5.59
N ALA A 67 -2.37 -21.20 -6.75
CA ALA A 67 -2.00 -19.90 -7.31
C ALA A 67 -3.22 -19.06 -7.68
N VAL A 68 -4.27 -19.67 -8.23
CA VAL A 68 -5.53 -18.96 -8.55
C VAL A 68 -6.18 -18.41 -7.28
N GLU A 69 -6.30 -19.23 -6.24
CA GLU A 69 -6.89 -18.82 -4.96
C GLU A 69 -6.05 -17.72 -4.30
N HIS A 70 -4.72 -17.88 -4.29
CA HIS A 70 -3.78 -16.85 -3.83
C HIS A 70 -4.02 -15.51 -4.54
N GLY A 71 -4.05 -15.51 -5.87
CA GLY A 71 -4.26 -14.29 -6.65
C GLY A 71 -5.58 -13.59 -6.32
N ILE A 72 -6.67 -14.35 -6.19
CA ILE A 72 -7.97 -13.81 -5.79
C ILE A 72 -7.91 -13.16 -4.41
N GLU A 73 -7.38 -13.85 -3.40
CA GLU A 73 -7.29 -13.33 -2.03
C GLU A 73 -6.39 -12.10 -1.94
N ARG A 74 -5.27 -12.08 -2.66
CA ARG A 74 -4.39 -10.92 -2.71
C ARG A 74 -5.05 -9.69 -3.34
N MET A 75 -5.80 -9.87 -4.42
CA MET A 75 -6.53 -8.77 -5.04
C MET A 75 -7.74 -8.33 -4.22
N ARG A 76 -8.43 -9.26 -3.55
CA ARG A 76 -9.50 -8.96 -2.60
C ARG A 76 -9.00 -8.07 -1.47
N PHE A 77 -7.85 -8.41 -0.88
CA PHE A 77 -7.17 -7.60 0.13
C PHE A 77 -6.74 -6.23 -0.43
N ALA A 78 -6.05 -6.19 -1.58
CA ALA A 78 -5.53 -4.96 -2.15
C ALA A 78 -6.63 -3.93 -2.47
N LEU A 79 -7.81 -4.41 -2.84
CA LEU A 79 -8.99 -3.58 -3.12
C LEU A 79 -9.81 -3.24 -1.86
N GLY A 80 -9.47 -3.81 -0.70
CA GLY A 80 -10.17 -3.57 0.56
C GLY A 80 -11.62 -4.02 0.53
N LEU A 81 -11.94 -5.12 -0.15
CA LEU A 81 -13.33 -5.57 -0.31
C LEU A 81 -13.94 -6.05 1.00
N ASP A 82 -13.11 -6.46 1.96
CA ASP A 82 -13.53 -6.91 3.29
C ASP A 82 -13.60 -5.79 4.32
N ASP A 83 -13.22 -4.56 3.96
CA ASP A 83 -13.27 -3.44 4.88
C ASP A 83 -14.72 -2.97 5.08
N ASP A 84 -15.22 -3.10 6.30
CA ASP A 84 -16.44 -2.40 6.69
C ASP A 84 -16.08 -0.99 7.16
N LEU A 85 -16.27 -0.01 6.28
CA LEU A 85 -16.02 1.39 6.59
C LEU A 85 -17.28 2.11 7.14
N ARG A 86 -18.37 1.40 7.41
CA ARG A 86 -19.59 2.00 7.96
C ARG A 86 -19.34 2.65 9.32
N PRO A 87 -18.67 1.98 10.29
CA PRO A 87 -18.41 2.60 11.60
C PRO A 87 -17.51 3.84 11.48
N PHE A 88 -16.53 3.82 10.57
CA PHE A 88 -15.72 5.00 10.27
C PHE A 88 -16.56 6.13 9.71
N TYR A 89 -17.41 5.86 8.70
CA TYR A 89 -18.25 6.85 8.06
C TYR A 89 -19.24 7.48 9.06
N GLU A 90 -19.92 6.66 9.84
CA GLU A 90 -20.88 7.12 10.83
C GLU A 90 -20.25 8.03 11.88
N ARG A 91 -19.05 7.68 12.34
CA ARG A 91 -18.35 8.44 13.37
C ARG A 91 -17.79 9.76 12.85
N PHE A 92 -17.25 9.78 11.60
CA PHE A 92 -16.44 10.91 11.13
C PHE A 92 -17.08 11.76 10.03
N ARG A 93 -18.26 11.42 9.50
CA ARG A 93 -18.93 12.23 8.47
C ARG A 93 -19.24 13.67 8.89
N PHE A 94 -19.31 13.95 10.18
CA PHE A 94 -19.51 15.29 10.72
C PHE A 94 -18.29 15.84 11.47
N ASP A 95 -17.18 15.13 11.47
CA ASP A 95 -15.94 15.62 12.06
C ASP A 95 -15.51 16.94 11.38
N PRO A 96 -15.12 17.97 12.14
CA PRO A 96 -14.80 19.28 11.59
C PRO A 96 -13.58 19.25 10.64
N LEU A 97 -12.64 18.33 10.82
CA LEU A 97 -11.43 18.24 10.03
C LEU A 97 -11.62 17.38 8.76
N ILE A 98 -12.11 16.17 8.91
CA ILE A 98 -12.21 15.21 7.81
C ILE A 98 -13.63 15.03 7.25
N GLY A 99 -14.66 15.40 8.00
CA GLY A 99 -16.07 15.18 7.62
C GLY A 99 -16.46 15.68 6.24
N PRO A 100 -16.05 16.88 5.79
CA PRO A 100 -16.32 17.33 4.44
C PRO A 100 -15.70 16.42 3.35
N ALA A 101 -14.50 15.88 3.58
CA ALA A 101 -13.84 14.96 2.67
C ALA A 101 -14.50 13.56 2.71
N VAL A 102 -14.91 13.10 3.90
CA VAL A 102 -15.62 11.82 4.10
C VAL A 102 -16.95 11.82 3.36
N ARG A 103 -17.75 12.88 3.47
CA ARG A 103 -19.04 12.98 2.76
C ARG A 103 -18.86 13.07 1.24
N ARG A 104 -17.82 13.73 0.76
CA ARG A 104 -17.54 13.90 -0.68
C ARG A 104 -17.11 12.60 -1.33
N ASP A 105 -16.29 11.80 -0.67
CA ASP A 105 -15.79 10.53 -1.20
C ASP A 105 -15.89 9.41 -0.15
N PRO A 106 -17.12 8.94 0.17
CA PRO A 106 -17.35 7.94 1.21
C PRO A 106 -16.79 6.57 0.87
N LEU A 107 -16.36 6.36 -0.39
CA LEU A 107 -15.82 5.09 -0.87
C LEU A 107 -14.29 5.05 -0.84
N ARG A 108 -13.64 6.10 -0.36
CA ARG A 108 -12.17 6.15 -0.26
C ARG A 108 -11.63 5.09 0.67
N ARG A 109 -10.65 4.36 0.17
CA ARG A 109 -9.88 3.37 0.92
C ARG A 109 -8.41 3.72 0.94
N VAL A 110 -7.72 3.28 1.97
CA VAL A 110 -6.25 3.24 1.96
C VAL A 110 -5.81 2.33 0.82
N ARG A 111 -4.85 2.79 0.02
CA ARG A 111 -4.24 1.96 -1.02
C ARG A 111 -3.41 0.88 -0.36
N ARG A 112 -3.64 -0.37 -0.75
CA ARG A 112 -2.85 -1.53 -0.29
C ARG A 112 -2.09 -2.13 -1.44
N ARG A 113 -1.00 -2.79 -1.13
CA ARG A 113 -0.27 -3.62 -2.07
C ARG A 113 -0.72 -5.07 -1.90
N PRO A 114 -0.85 -5.83 -2.99
CA PRO A 114 -1.25 -7.23 -2.89
C PRO A 114 -0.31 -8.04 -2.00
N GLU A 115 1.00 -7.75 -2.09
CA GLU A 115 2.03 -8.44 -1.34
C GLU A 115 2.72 -7.51 -0.33
N PRO A 116 2.93 -7.96 0.92
CA PRO A 116 3.63 -7.15 1.94
C PRO A 116 5.04 -6.75 1.53
N PHE A 117 5.75 -7.62 0.80
CA PHE A 117 7.07 -7.29 0.29
C PHE A 117 7.04 -6.16 -0.75
N GLU A 118 6.03 -6.12 -1.59
CA GLU A 118 5.81 -4.98 -2.49
C GLU A 118 5.60 -3.67 -1.72
N ALA A 119 4.82 -3.71 -0.63
CA ALA A 119 4.62 -2.55 0.24
C ALA A 119 5.93 -2.09 0.90
N LEU A 120 6.75 -3.03 1.38
CA LEU A 120 8.05 -2.73 1.97
C LEU A 120 9.03 -2.12 0.95
N THR A 121 9.05 -2.66 -0.28
CA THR A 121 9.85 -2.12 -1.39
C THR A 121 9.46 -0.67 -1.70
N TRP A 122 8.17 -0.39 -1.74
CA TRP A 122 7.65 0.97 -1.90
C TRP A 122 8.07 1.88 -0.74
N ALA A 123 7.87 1.46 0.50
CA ALA A 123 8.23 2.24 1.68
C ALA A 123 9.73 2.63 1.68
N ILE A 124 10.62 1.69 1.34
CA ILE A 124 12.06 1.99 1.23
C ILE A 124 12.34 2.98 0.08
N THR A 125 11.64 2.84 -1.04
CA THR A 125 11.83 3.73 -2.21
C THR A 125 11.35 5.15 -1.93
N GLU A 126 10.24 5.32 -1.21
CA GLU A 126 9.61 6.61 -0.91
C GLU A 126 10.32 7.43 0.16
N GLN A 127 11.26 6.84 0.91
CA GLN A 127 11.99 7.56 1.96
C GLN A 127 12.57 8.89 1.43
N LEU A 128 12.18 10.01 2.05
CA LEU A 128 12.72 11.35 1.80
C LEU A 128 12.62 11.87 0.35
N ILE A 129 11.66 11.35 -0.45
CA ILE A 129 11.44 11.84 -1.82
C ILE A 129 9.95 12.00 -2.11
N GLU A 130 9.65 12.77 -3.14
CA GLU A 130 8.29 12.95 -3.63
C GLU A 130 7.74 11.66 -4.26
N PHE A 131 6.43 11.45 -4.09
CA PHE A 131 5.73 10.26 -4.57
C PHE A 131 5.93 9.97 -6.07
N ASP A 132 5.88 11.00 -6.92
CA ASP A 132 6.02 10.84 -8.38
C ASP A 132 7.42 10.34 -8.76
N ARG A 133 8.47 10.79 -8.04
CA ARG A 133 9.82 10.29 -8.20
C ARG A 133 9.93 8.83 -7.75
N ALA A 134 9.35 8.50 -6.60
CA ALA A 134 9.29 7.11 -6.12
C ALA A 134 8.59 6.20 -7.13
N ALA A 135 7.46 6.64 -7.68
CA ALA A 135 6.74 5.90 -8.73
C ALA A 135 7.58 5.69 -10.01
N ALA A 136 8.37 6.70 -10.40
CA ALA A 136 9.28 6.57 -11.53
C ALA A 136 10.39 5.54 -11.27
N ILE A 137 10.96 5.51 -10.06
CA ILE A 137 11.95 4.52 -9.63
C ILE A 137 11.31 3.12 -9.66
N GLN A 138 10.12 2.95 -9.09
CA GLN A 138 9.41 1.68 -9.09
C GLN A 138 9.17 1.16 -10.51
N ARG A 139 8.73 2.01 -11.44
CA ARG A 139 8.58 1.61 -12.85
C ARG A 139 9.88 1.09 -13.46
N ARG A 140 11.03 1.72 -13.16
CA ARG A 140 12.34 1.27 -13.66
C ARG A 140 12.76 -0.06 -13.03
N LEU A 141 12.58 -0.22 -11.71
CA LEU A 141 12.85 -1.49 -11.00
C LEU A 141 12.00 -2.62 -11.58
N ILE A 142 10.70 -2.39 -11.78
CA ILE A 142 9.78 -3.36 -12.37
C ILE A 142 10.18 -3.71 -13.81
N ALA A 143 10.58 -2.71 -14.61
CA ALA A 143 11.01 -2.94 -15.98
C ALA A 143 12.28 -3.80 -16.06
N ARG A 144 13.21 -3.64 -15.10
CA ARG A 144 14.50 -4.33 -15.08
C ARG A 144 14.45 -5.69 -14.39
N LEU A 145 13.73 -5.80 -13.28
CA LEU A 145 13.79 -6.95 -12.37
C LEU A 145 12.45 -7.66 -12.20
N GLY A 146 11.34 -7.03 -12.63
CA GLY A 146 10.00 -7.61 -12.52
C GLY A 146 9.77 -8.76 -13.49
N ARG A 147 9.15 -9.84 -13.01
CA ARG A 147 8.78 -10.98 -13.84
C ARG A 147 7.72 -10.58 -14.87
N ARG A 148 7.82 -11.09 -16.09
CA ARG A 148 6.89 -10.78 -17.19
C ARG A 148 6.14 -12.02 -17.61
N CYS A 149 4.81 -11.91 -17.70
CA CYS A 149 3.99 -12.94 -18.34
C CYS A 149 4.09 -12.78 -19.87
N ALA A 150 4.64 -13.78 -20.56
CA ALA A 150 4.77 -13.77 -22.03
C ALA A 150 3.40 -13.66 -22.74
N ARG A 151 2.38 -14.33 -22.18
CA ARG A 151 1.03 -14.38 -22.77
C ARG A 151 0.30 -13.04 -22.74
N THR A 152 0.45 -12.26 -21.64
CA THR A 152 -0.33 -11.02 -21.43
C THR A 152 0.51 -9.76 -21.53
N GLY A 153 1.82 -9.87 -21.52
CA GLY A 153 2.75 -8.73 -21.45
C GLY A 153 2.71 -7.97 -20.12
N LEU A 154 1.91 -8.42 -19.14
CA LEU A 154 1.89 -7.84 -17.79
C LEU A 154 3.19 -8.15 -17.07
N ARG A 155 3.55 -7.26 -16.14
CA ARG A 155 4.68 -7.45 -15.24
C ARG A 155 4.21 -7.52 -13.79
N ASP A 156 4.97 -8.25 -12.99
CA ASP A 156 4.85 -8.25 -11.54
C ASP A 156 5.99 -7.47 -10.88
N ALA A 157 5.83 -7.12 -9.61
CA ALA A 157 6.89 -6.51 -8.82
C ALA A 157 8.11 -7.45 -8.71
N PRO A 158 9.34 -6.91 -8.58
CA PRO A 158 10.49 -7.74 -8.27
C PRO A 158 10.29 -8.48 -6.93
N GLY A 159 10.49 -9.79 -6.95
CA GLY A 159 10.45 -10.60 -5.73
C GLY A 159 11.73 -10.45 -4.88
N PRO A 160 11.72 -10.99 -3.63
CA PRO A 160 12.87 -10.91 -2.73
C PRO A 160 14.17 -11.44 -3.33
N ALA A 161 14.13 -12.59 -4.00
CA ALA A 161 15.32 -13.21 -4.60
C ALA A 161 15.95 -12.33 -5.69
N ALA A 162 15.13 -11.70 -6.54
CA ALA A 162 15.61 -10.83 -7.62
C ALA A 162 16.30 -9.58 -7.07
N LEU A 163 15.75 -8.97 -6.01
CA LEU A 163 16.37 -7.79 -5.37
C LEU A 163 17.57 -8.15 -4.49
N ALA A 164 17.56 -9.32 -3.84
CA ALA A 164 18.69 -9.82 -3.05
C ALA A 164 19.94 -10.07 -3.89
N GLY A 165 19.78 -10.53 -5.14
CA GLY A 165 20.84 -10.79 -6.11
C GLY A 165 21.23 -9.58 -6.96
N ALA A 166 20.52 -8.46 -6.85
CA ALA A 166 20.80 -7.28 -7.64
C ALA A 166 22.10 -6.58 -7.19
N ALA A 167 22.90 -6.10 -8.14
CA ALA A 167 24.03 -5.23 -7.84
C ALA A 167 23.52 -3.84 -7.39
N PRO A 168 24.17 -3.20 -6.39
CA PRO A 168 23.77 -1.85 -5.96
C PRO A 168 23.75 -0.84 -7.14
N ALA A 169 24.73 -0.92 -8.05
CA ALA A 169 24.81 -0.06 -9.23
C ALA A 169 23.59 -0.19 -10.16
N LEU A 170 23.02 -1.40 -10.27
CA LEU A 170 21.77 -1.62 -11.05
C LEU A 170 20.59 -0.86 -10.42
N LEU A 171 20.44 -0.91 -9.09
CA LEU A 171 19.36 -0.18 -8.40
C LEU A 171 19.58 1.32 -8.48
N GLN A 172 20.84 1.79 -8.39
CA GLN A 172 21.20 3.20 -8.59
C GLN A 172 20.91 3.68 -10.02
N SER A 173 21.11 2.85 -11.03
CA SER A 173 20.75 3.16 -12.42
C SER A 173 19.25 3.34 -12.63
N CYS A 174 18.42 2.86 -11.67
CA CYS A 174 16.99 3.11 -11.60
C CYS A 174 16.64 4.41 -10.83
N ASP A 175 17.63 5.27 -10.51
CA ASP A 175 17.49 6.49 -9.72
C ASP A 175 17.23 6.24 -8.21
N LEU A 176 17.50 5.04 -7.70
CA LEU A 176 17.42 4.74 -6.27
C LEU A 176 18.74 5.14 -5.60
N ALA A 177 18.67 6.05 -4.61
CA ALA A 177 19.86 6.50 -3.88
C ALA A 177 20.60 5.32 -3.24
N GLY A 178 21.95 5.39 -3.20
CA GLY A 178 22.82 4.29 -2.79
C GLY A 178 22.48 3.68 -1.42
N ALA A 179 22.20 4.53 -0.41
CA ALA A 179 21.82 4.05 0.92
C ALA A 179 20.53 3.21 0.87
N ARG A 180 19.49 3.66 0.14
CA ARG A 180 18.23 2.95 -0.05
C ARG A 180 18.40 1.68 -0.88
N ALA A 181 19.26 1.70 -1.90
CA ALA A 181 19.60 0.51 -2.67
C ALA A 181 20.21 -0.59 -1.78
N ILE A 182 21.16 -0.21 -0.90
CA ILE A 182 21.76 -1.14 0.06
C ILE A 182 20.74 -1.66 1.07
N THR A 183 19.89 -0.78 1.62
CA THR A 183 18.80 -1.18 2.54
C THR A 183 17.87 -2.18 1.87
N LEU A 184 17.42 -1.90 0.64
CA LEU A 184 16.53 -2.78 -0.12
C LEU A 184 17.15 -4.15 -0.38
N ILE A 185 18.43 -4.21 -0.77
CA ILE A 185 19.15 -5.47 -0.98
C ILE A 185 19.27 -6.25 0.34
N ARG A 186 19.62 -5.59 1.45
CA ARG A 186 19.75 -6.24 2.76
C ARG A 186 18.44 -6.86 3.23
N VAL A 187 17.35 -6.10 3.21
CA VAL A 187 16.01 -6.60 3.55
C VAL A 187 15.61 -7.76 2.65
N SER A 188 15.85 -7.64 1.34
CA SER A 188 15.54 -8.69 0.38
C SER A 188 16.30 -9.98 0.66
N ARG A 189 17.57 -9.89 1.10
CA ARG A 189 18.37 -11.06 1.50
C ARG A 189 17.83 -11.73 2.76
N GLU A 190 17.36 -10.95 3.75
CA GLU A 190 16.75 -11.52 4.95
C GLU A 190 15.48 -12.31 4.61
N ILE A 191 14.66 -11.77 3.71
CA ILE A 191 13.39 -12.39 3.31
C ILE A 191 13.64 -13.57 2.36
N ALA A 192 14.52 -13.43 1.37
CA ALA A 192 14.85 -14.51 0.43
C ALA A 192 15.49 -15.74 1.11
N ALA A 193 16.22 -15.52 2.21
CA ALA A 193 16.81 -16.59 3.03
C ALA A 193 15.84 -17.11 4.11
N ALA A 194 14.56 -16.74 4.07
CA ALA A 194 13.54 -17.12 5.06
C ALA A 194 13.90 -16.78 6.52
N ARG A 195 14.83 -15.83 6.75
CA ARG A 195 15.15 -15.33 8.10
C ARG A 195 14.10 -14.35 8.61
N VAL A 196 13.40 -13.70 7.69
CA VAL A 196 12.23 -12.86 7.94
C VAL A 196 11.12 -13.35 7.02
N GLU A 197 10.03 -13.84 7.60
CA GLU A 197 8.83 -14.20 6.87
C GLU A 197 7.78 -13.11 7.08
N LEU A 198 7.40 -12.43 6.01
CA LEU A 198 6.34 -11.43 6.06
C LEU A 198 4.99 -12.15 6.09
N PRO A 199 4.20 -12.02 7.16
CA PRO A 199 2.92 -12.71 7.24
C PRO A 199 1.99 -12.22 6.13
N ALA A 200 1.12 -13.12 5.69
CA ALA A 200 0.06 -12.76 4.77
C ALA A 200 -0.79 -11.62 5.34
N PRO A 201 -1.32 -10.72 4.49
CA PRO A 201 -2.24 -9.70 4.95
C PRO A 201 -3.41 -10.34 5.70
N ALA A 202 -3.63 -9.95 6.94
CA ALA A 202 -4.81 -10.39 7.68
C ALA A 202 -6.06 -9.73 7.09
N ALA A 203 -7.19 -10.44 7.10
CA ALA A 203 -8.48 -9.80 6.88
C ALA A 203 -8.63 -8.63 7.86
N ALA A 204 -9.13 -7.50 7.37
CA ALA A 204 -9.24 -6.26 8.14
C ALA A 204 -9.78 -6.51 9.55
N GLY A 205 -9.06 -6.08 10.59
CA GLY A 205 -9.58 -6.04 11.96
C GLY A 205 -8.92 -6.95 12.99
N ARG A 206 -7.92 -7.77 12.66
CA ARG A 206 -7.21 -8.54 13.70
C ARG A 206 -6.11 -7.71 14.36
N ARG A 207 -6.34 -7.32 15.62
CA ARG A 207 -5.33 -6.75 16.52
C ARG A 207 -4.33 -7.84 16.93
N GLY A 208 -3.03 -7.46 16.97
CA GLY A 208 -2.02 -8.13 17.78
C GLY A 208 -1.68 -9.55 17.33
N ASP A 209 -0.85 -9.65 16.32
CA ASP A 209 -0.15 -10.90 16.03
C ASP A 209 1.27 -10.81 16.62
N ALA A 210 1.56 -11.60 17.65
CA ALA A 210 2.89 -11.69 18.25
C ALA A 210 3.97 -12.06 17.20
N GLY A 211 3.59 -12.81 16.18
CA GLY A 211 4.43 -13.11 15.02
C GLY A 211 4.81 -11.85 14.24
N LEU A 212 3.88 -10.91 14.05
CA LEU A 212 4.14 -9.65 13.36
C LEU A 212 5.15 -8.77 14.13
N GLU A 213 5.05 -8.70 15.45
CA GLU A 213 5.99 -7.95 16.29
C GLU A 213 7.42 -8.52 16.22
N ALA A 214 7.58 -9.85 16.18
CA ALA A 214 8.88 -10.48 16.01
C ALA A 214 9.50 -10.15 14.64
N VAL A 215 8.71 -10.20 13.58
CA VAL A 215 9.11 -9.79 12.21
C VAL A 215 9.51 -8.32 12.19
N TRP A 216 8.74 -7.45 12.81
CA TRP A 216 9.04 -6.02 12.87
C TRP A 216 10.33 -5.71 13.61
N ARG A 217 10.60 -6.41 14.71
CA ARG A 217 11.86 -6.27 15.46
C ARG A 217 13.06 -6.63 14.58
N ARG A 218 12.98 -7.73 13.81
CA ARG A 218 14.05 -8.14 12.89
C ARG A 218 14.25 -7.15 11.75
N LEU A 219 13.17 -6.65 11.15
CA LEU A 219 13.26 -5.66 10.09
C LEU A 219 13.90 -4.35 10.59
N ARG A 220 13.55 -3.89 11.79
CA ARG A 220 14.16 -2.69 12.40
C ARG A 220 15.65 -2.83 12.67
N ALA A 221 16.17 -4.05 12.80
CA ALA A 221 17.60 -4.28 12.91
C ALA A 221 18.37 -4.03 11.59
N VAL A 222 17.66 -3.94 10.47
CA VAL A 222 18.29 -3.61 9.19
C VAL A 222 18.51 -2.09 9.10
N PRO A 223 19.75 -1.62 8.92
CA PRO A 223 20.03 -0.19 8.78
C PRO A 223 19.20 0.44 7.65
N GLY A 224 18.54 1.56 7.96
CA GLY A 224 17.65 2.27 7.04
C GLY A 224 16.17 1.85 7.15
N ILE A 225 15.82 0.91 8.04
CA ILE A 225 14.42 0.60 8.36
C ILE A 225 14.05 1.26 9.68
N GLY A 226 13.39 2.41 9.57
CA GLY A 226 12.89 3.17 10.72
C GLY A 226 11.40 2.96 10.99
N GLN A 227 10.90 3.67 11.99
CA GLN A 227 9.49 3.64 12.42
C GLN A 227 8.52 3.91 11.25
N TRP A 228 8.75 4.98 10.51
CA TRP A 228 7.93 5.34 9.35
C TRP A 228 7.83 4.21 8.30
N THR A 229 8.96 3.54 8.00
CA THR A 229 8.96 2.41 7.04
C THR A 229 8.09 1.24 7.54
N MET A 230 8.14 0.98 8.84
CA MET A 230 7.32 -0.06 9.46
C MET A 230 5.84 0.29 9.47
N GLU A 231 5.50 1.54 9.71
CA GLU A 231 4.13 2.05 9.65
C GLU A 231 3.56 2.01 8.23
N MET A 232 4.38 2.34 7.22
CA MET A 232 4.01 2.17 5.81
C MET A 232 3.75 0.70 5.46
N LEU A 233 4.60 -0.22 5.92
CA LEU A 233 4.39 -1.66 5.75
C LEU A 233 3.10 -2.12 6.45
N ALA A 234 2.87 -1.68 7.69
CA ALA A 234 1.66 -2.01 8.44
C ALA A 234 0.38 -1.54 7.72
N LEU A 235 0.37 -0.29 7.28
CA LEU A 235 -0.79 0.31 6.62
C LEU A 235 -1.03 -0.27 5.22
N HIS A 236 0.00 -0.29 4.37
CA HIS A 236 -0.15 -0.62 2.94
C HIS A 236 0.09 -2.10 2.62
N GLY A 237 0.85 -2.82 3.46
CA GLY A 237 1.16 -4.24 3.28
C GLY A 237 0.31 -5.18 4.11
N HIS A 238 -0.07 -4.78 5.32
CA HIS A 238 -0.88 -5.60 6.23
C HIS A 238 -2.30 -5.06 6.45
N GLY A 239 -2.63 -3.87 5.92
CA GLY A 239 -3.97 -3.30 6.00
C GLY A 239 -4.37 -2.80 7.40
N ARG A 240 -3.40 -2.46 8.25
CA ARG A 240 -3.59 -1.92 9.59
C ARG A 240 -4.12 -0.48 9.51
N LEU A 241 -5.45 -0.31 9.48
CA LEU A 241 -6.10 1.01 9.38
C LEU A 241 -5.95 1.85 10.65
N ASP A 242 -5.56 1.23 11.75
CA ASP A 242 -5.25 1.85 13.03
C ASP A 242 -3.83 2.48 13.07
N VAL A 243 -2.97 2.15 12.11
CA VAL A 243 -1.60 2.68 12.01
C VAL A 243 -1.55 3.81 10.99
N VAL A 244 -0.85 4.89 11.34
CA VAL A 244 -0.56 6.02 10.46
C VAL A 244 0.95 6.25 10.39
N PRO A 245 1.55 6.46 9.21
CA PRO A 245 2.98 6.81 9.10
C PRO A 245 3.19 8.27 9.52
N ALA A 246 3.12 8.53 10.83
CA ALA A 246 3.08 9.86 11.40
C ALA A 246 4.32 10.72 11.08
N GLY A 247 5.47 10.07 10.83
CA GLY A 247 6.68 10.74 10.34
C GLY A 247 6.62 11.19 8.87
N ASP A 248 5.50 10.99 8.16
CA ASP A 248 5.33 11.48 6.80
C ASP A 248 5.31 13.02 6.76
N LEU A 249 6.10 13.60 5.85
CA LEU A 249 6.24 15.05 5.75
C LEU A 249 4.90 15.78 5.55
N GLY A 250 3.95 15.16 4.85
CA GLY A 250 2.61 15.71 4.67
C GLY A 250 1.86 15.83 5.98
N PHE A 251 1.98 14.83 6.86
CA PHE A 251 1.37 14.88 8.19
C PHE A 251 2.10 15.84 9.12
N LEU A 252 3.43 15.85 9.12
CA LEU A 252 4.21 16.78 9.95
C LEU A 252 3.89 18.25 9.62
N LYS A 253 3.79 18.60 8.34
CA LYS A 253 3.38 19.95 7.89
C LYS A 253 1.93 20.26 8.26
N LEU A 254 1.01 19.30 8.08
CA LEU A 254 -0.40 19.48 8.40
C LEU A 254 -0.60 19.75 9.90
N VAL A 255 -0.02 18.91 10.75
CA VAL A 255 -0.18 18.99 12.20
C VAL A 255 0.52 20.23 12.75
N GLY A 256 1.73 20.54 12.29
CA GLY A 256 2.45 21.76 12.67
C GLY A 256 1.61 23.02 12.40
N ARG A 257 1.09 23.13 11.17
CA ARG A 257 0.22 24.26 10.80
C ARG A 257 -1.10 24.31 11.61
N LEU A 258 -1.71 23.18 11.90
CA LEU A 258 -2.94 23.14 12.71
C LEU A 258 -2.72 23.62 14.16
N ARG A 259 -1.51 23.38 14.70
CA ARG A 259 -1.15 23.76 16.06
C ARG A 259 -0.78 25.22 16.19
N THR A 260 -0.01 25.76 15.24
CA THR A 260 0.58 27.11 15.35
C THR A 260 -0.07 28.15 14.46
N GLY A 261 -0.85 27.75 13.45
CA GLY A 261 -1.36 28.62 12.40
C GLY A 261 -0.32 29.00 11.33
N ASN A 262 0.98 28.72 11.57
CA ASN A 262 2.05 29.04 10.63
C ASN A 262 2.20 27.96 9.54
N PRO A 263 2.13 28.30 8.23
CA PRO A 263 2.21 27.31 7.14
C PRO A 263 3.59 26.64 7.00
N TYR A 264 4.62 27.20 7.60
CA TYR A 264 6.00 26.69 7.53
C TYR A 264 6.35 25.75 8.69
N ASP A 265 5.56 25.73 9.75
CA ASP A 265 5.81 24.92 10.93
C ASP A 265 5.59 23.43 10.64
N ARG A 266 6.38 22.63 11.33
CA ARG A 266 6.28 21.16 11.28
C ARG A 266 6.17 20.61 12.69
N ALA A 267 5.25 19.67 12.85
CA ALA A 267 5.18 18.88 14.08
C ALA A 267 6.32 17.86 14.11
N THR A 268 6.60 17.32 15.29
CA THR A 268 7.41 16.12 15.43
C THR A 268 6.58 14.87 15.09
N PRO A 269 7.20 13.72 14.83
CA PRO A 269 6.46 12.46 14.66
C PRO A 269 5.59 12.11 15.87
N GLU A 270 6.05 12.38 17.08
CA GLU A 270 5.32 12.14 18.35
C GLU A 270 4.07 13.03 18.42
N GLU A 271 4.20 14.31 18.11
CA GLU A 271 3.06 15.25 18.06
C GLU A 271 2.05 14.86 16.98
N ALA A 272 2.54 14.32 15.85
CA ALA A 272 1.66 13.81 14.81
C ALA A 272 0.95 12.53 15.26
N HIS A 273 1.61 11.59 15.95
CA HIS A 273 0.95 10.42 16.55
C HIS A 273 -0.14 10.84 17.53
N GLU A 274 0.17 11.75 18.47
CA GLU A 274 -0.80 12.28 19.43
C GLU A 274 -2.04 12.89 18.72
N PHE A 275 -1.80 13.68 17.67
CA PHE A 275 -2.89 14.23 16.87
C PHE A 275 -3.80 13.14 16.27
N PHE A 276 -3.23 12.01 15.84
CA PHE A 276 -3.97 10.92 15.21
C PHE A 276 -4.71 10.02 16.20
N GLU A 277 -4.41 10.06 17.51
CA GLU A 277 -5.13 9.29 18.55
C GLU A 277 -6.64 9.54 18.54
N ARG A 278 -7.08 10.75 18.21
CA ARG A 278 -8.50 11.11 18.07
C ARG A 278 -9.26 10.27 17.03
N PHE A 279 -8.53 9.72 16.05
CA PHE A 279 -9.09 8.90 14.97
C PHE A 279 -8.99 7.39 15.24
N HIS A 280 -8.46 6.98 16.40
CA HIS A 280 -8.34 5.56 16.73
C HIS A 280 -9.73 4.87 16.67
N PRO A 281 -9.89 3.64 16.11
CA PRO A 281 -8.85 2.77 15.52
C PRO A 281 -8.68 2.93 14.00
N TRP A 282 -8.94 4.10 13.43
CA TRP A 282 -8.85 4.36 11.98
C TRP A 282 -7.87 5.49 11.62
N ALA A 283 -6.77 5.62 12.37
CA ALA A 283 -5.77 6.67 12.14
C ALA A 283 -5.26 6.71 10.69
N GLY A 284 -4.92 5.55 10.10
CA GLY A 284 -4.47 5.44 8.71
C GLY A 284 -5.57 5.78 7.70
N GLN A 285 -6.81 5.35 7.96
CA GLN A 285 -7.95 5.71 7.12
C GLN A 285 -8.24 7.22 7.17
N ALA A 286 -8.18 7.84 8.36
CA ALA A 286 -8.32 9.29 8.52
C ALA A 286 -7.19 10.05 7.80
N GLY A 287 -5.96 9.56 7.89
CA GLY A 287 -4.80 10.10 7.16
C GLY A 287 -5.02 10.13 5.65
N ALA A 288 -5.61 9.07 5.08
CA ALA A 288 -5.94 9.02 3.66
C ALA A 288 -6.95 10.11 3.25
N TYR A 289 -7.83 10.54 4.13
CA TYR A 289 -8.73 11.68 3.89
C TYR A 289 -8.03 13.02 4.05
N LEU A 290 -7.20 13.18 5.07
CA LEU A 290 -6.50 14.43 5.36
C LEU A 290 -5.56 14.83 4.21
N LEU A 291 -4.82 13.90 3.63
CA LEU A 291 -3.90 14.13 2.51
C LEU A 291 -4.56 14.00 1.13
N SER A 292 -5.86 13.73 1.06
CA SER A 292 -6.54 13.55 -0.24
C SER A 292 -6.60 14.85 -1.06
N PRO A 293 -6.77 14.76 -2.40
CA PRO A 293 -7.17 15.91 -3.23
C PRO A 293 -8.47 16.52 -2.70
N GLY A 294 -8.42 17.73 -2.16
CA GLY A 294 -9.52 18.36 -1.45
C GLY A 294 -9.69 17.94 0.02
N GLY A 295 -8.75 17.20 0.58
CA GLY A 295 -8.57 17.04 2.02
C GLY A 295 -8.06 18.32 2.68
N LEU A 296 -7.99 18.31 4.01
CA LEU A 296 -7.63 19.48 4.80
C LEU A 296 -6.26 20.05 4.42
N ALA A 297 -5.25 19.20 4.25
CA ALA A 297 -3.89 19.62 3.90
C ALA A 297 -3.85 20.47 2.61
N ARG A 298 -4.54 20.05 1.55
CA ARG A 298 -4.58 20.78 0.29
C ARG A 298 -5.43 22.04 0.35
N ARG A 299 -6.53 22.02 1.09
CA ARG A 299 -7.35 23.25 1.30
C ARG A 299 -6.56 24.33 2.03
N MET A 300 -5.76 23.94 3.01
CA MET A 300 -4.91 24.88 3.73
C MET A 300 -3.81 25.48 2.85
N VAL A 301 -3.23 24.71 1.93
CA VAL A 301 -2.24 25.20 0.96
C VAL A 301 -2.88 26.18 -0.04
N ALA A 302 -4.10 25.94 -0.49
CA ALA A 302 -4.80 26.80 -1.42
C ALA A 302 -5.31 28.12 -0.80
N ALA A 303 -5.35 28.21 0.54
CA ALA A 303 -5.78 29.40 1.30
C ALA A 303 -4.60 30.24 1.82
N ALA A 304 -3.37 29.87 1.51
CA ALA A 304 -2.14 30.60 1.85
C ALA A 304 -1.51 31.22 0.61
#